data_5034a91853963f8837c82590e48d7628
#
_entry.id   5034a91853963f8837c82590e48d7628
#
_cell.length_a   1.000
_cell.length_b   1.000
_cell.length_c   1.000
_cell.angle_alpha   90.00
_cell.angle_beta   90.00
_cell.angle_gamma   90.00
#
_symmetry.space_group_name_H-M   'P 1'
#
loop_
_entity.id
_entity.type
_entity.pdbx_description
1 polymer ?
#
loop_
_entity_poly.entity_id
_entity_poly.type
_entity_poly.pdbx_seq_one_letter_code
_entity_poly.pdbx_strand_id
1 'polypeptide(L)'
;MDIQQAVDQFNNALNHCDNLVAVHRGHGGVNRGRRYQEVSIDRAVIVLAVAAWQAAVQDLTTALLDTARPTGPTPIDVARYNALTGFARKAISDFATPNAENTQRLMISAGFDPKPLWTYTIAGGQGRPRTTWTPHMVSVRLNEWLKIRHALAHGHEELPVNQALYSVRNAGVTSNPTLVLKDAEACISFLNRLVSLTSAGLAAHLGVKIVYPRG
;
A
#
# COMPACT_ATOMS: atom_id res chain seq x y z
N MET A 1 8.88 15.35 -9.49
CA MET A 1 9.15 14.26 -8.50
C MET A 1 9.84 13.10 -9.22
N ASP A 2 10.83 12.47 -8.62
CA ASP A 2 11.42 11.23 -9.15
C ASP A 2 10.94 10.01 -8.33
N ILE A 3 11.31 8.79 -8.79
CA ILE A 3 10.86 7.54 -8.15
C ILE A 3 11.46 7.40 -6.75
N GLN A 4 12.72 7.85 -6.54
CA GLN A 4 13.36 7.75 -5.23
C GLN A 4 12.65 8.63 -4.21
N GLN A 5 12.30 9.85 -4.60
CA GLN A 5 11.52 10.76 -3.75
C GLN A 5 10.15 10.17 -3.37
N ALA A 6 9.46 9.52 -4.31
CA ALA A 6 8.18 8.84 -4.03
C ALA A 6 8.35 7.69 -3.01
N VAL A 7 9.41 6.90 -3.17
CA VAL A 7 9.76 5.81 -2.23
C VAL A 7 10.10 6.37 -0.85
N ASP A 8 10.88 7.45 -0.76
CA ASP A 8 11.28 8.07 0.50
C ASP A 8 10.07 8.67 1.24
N GLN A 9 9.15 9.32 0.51
CA GLN A 9 7.91 9.83 1.11
C GLN A 9 7.03 8.72 1.67
N PHE A 10 6.89 7.61 0.94
CA PHE A 10 6.17 6.45 1.45
C PHE A 10 6.82 5.88 2.72
N ASN A 11 8.15 5.71 2.73
CA ASN A 11 8.85 5.21 3.91
C ASN A 11 8.69 6.14 5.11
N ASN A 12 8.72 7.47 4.90
CA ASN A 12 8.46 8.45 5.95
C ASN A 12 7.03 8.32 6.50
N ALA A 13 6.04 8.11 5.64
CA ALA A 13 4.66 7.87 6.07
C ALA A 13 4.53 6.57 6.89
N LEU A 14 5.21 5.49 6.49
CA LEU A 14 5.22 4.24 7.26
C LEU A 14 5.96 4.36 8.60
N ASN A 15 6.94 5.26 8.76
CA ASN A 15 7.59 5.51 10.04
C ASN A 15 6.59 6.00 11.10
N HIS A 16 5.56 6.76 10.72
CA HIS A 16 4.48 7.13 11.63
C HIS A 16 3.66 5.91 12.08
N CYS A 17 3.42 4.95 11.17
CA CYS A 17 2.76 3.69 11.53
C CYS A 17 3.60 2.87 12.51
N ASP A 18 4.92 2.77 12.28
CA ASP A 18 5.84 2.06 13.18
C ASP A 18 5.92 2.72 14.56
N ASN A 19 5.90 4.05 14.62
CA ASN A 19 5.85 4.79 15.88
C ASN A 19 4.57 4.47 16.67
N LEU A 20 3.42 4.38 16.01
CA LEU A 20 2.16 3.98 16.66
C LEU A 20 2.21 2.53 17.14
N VAL A 21 2.80 1.61 16.38
CA VAL A 21 3.05 0.23 16.81
C VAL A 21 3.97 0.18 18.04
N ALA A 22 5.01 1.02 18.09
CA ALA A 22 5.89 1.13 19.25
C ALA A 22 5.15 1.67 20.49
N VAL A 23 4.29 2.67 20.32
CA VAL A 23 3.40 3.17 21.37
C VAL A 23 2.49 2.08 21.89
N HIS A 24 1.80 1.32 20.99
CA HIS A 24 0.97 0.18 21.38
C HIS A 24 1.75 -0.82 22.25
N ARG A 25 2.96 -1.21 21.81
CA ARG A 25 3.81 -2.14 22.56
C ARG A 25 4.28 -1.60 23.90
N GLY A 26 4.55 -0.29 23.98
CA GLY A 26 4.98 0.38 25.20
C GLY A 26 3.89 0.54 26.27
N HIS A 27 2.61 0.61 25.85
CA HIS A 27 1.46 0.72 26.74
C HIS A 27 0.92 -0.65 27.22
N GLY A 28 1.46 -1.75 26.72
CA GLY A 28 1.06 -3.12 27.05
C GLY A 28 1.29 -3.46 28.52
N GLY A 29 0.46 -2.92 29.43
CA GLY A 29 0.47 -3.26 30.86
C GLY A 29 0.00 -4.69 31.12
N VAL A 30 0.42 -5.26 32.27
CA VAL A 30 0.11 -6.65 32.73
C VAL A 30 -1.37 -6.85 33.12
N ASN A 31 -2.21 -5.80 33.07
CA ASN A 31 -3.58 -5.86 33.56
C ASN A 31 -4.54 -6.51 32.53
N ARG A 32 -5.28 -7.51 32.98
CA ARG A 32 -6.40 -8.10 32.23
C ARG A 32 -7.56 -7.08 32.14
N GLY A 33 -7.87 -6.63 30.94
CA GLY A 33 -8.99 -5.73 30.66
C GLY A 33 -9.12 -5.45 29.16
N ARG A 34 -10.27 -4.94 28.71
CA ARG A 34 -10.48 -4.54 27.32
C ARG A 34 -9.63 -3.29 27.01
N ARG A 35 -8.65 -3.45 26.15
CA ARG A 35 -7.65 -2.45 25.82
C ARG A 35 -8.18 -1.51 24.74
N TYR A 36 -9.07 -0.59 25.08
CA TYR A 36 -9.69 0.33 24.10
C TYR A 36 -8.67 1.23 23.38
N GLN A 37 -7.66 1.71 24.12
CA GLN A 37 -6.64 2.60 23.54
C GLN A 37 -5.76 1.87 22.51
N GLU A 38 -5.35 0.64 22.82
CA GLU A 38 -4.53 -0.18 21.93
C GLU A 38 -5.30 -0.53 20.65
N VAL A 39 -6.58 -0.89 20.74
CA VAL A 39 -7.44 -1.13 19.57
C VAL A 39 -7.58 0.13 18.72
N SER A 40 -7.68 1.31 19.35
CA SER A 40 -7.75 2.58 18.63
C SER A 40 -6.44 2.88 17.88
N ILE A 41 -5.30 2.55 18.47
CA ILE A 41 -3.98 2.67 17.81
C ILE A 41 -3.91 1.72 16.61
N ASP A 42 -4.29 0.45 16.76
CA ASP A 42 -4.27 -0.52 15.67
C ASP A 42 -5.17 -0.09 14.50
N ARG A 43 -6.35 0.46 14.80
CA ARG A 43 -7.25 1.07 13.80
C ARG A 43 -6.57 2.23 13.06
N ALA A 44 -5.94 3.14 13.80
CA ALA A 44 -5.23 4.29 13.22
C ALA A 44 -4.09 3.85 12.31
N VAL A 45 -3.31 2.84 12.71
CA VAL A 45 -2.20 2.29 11.91
C VAL A 45 -2.69 1.78 10.56
N ILE A 46 -3.78 1.01 10.51
CA ILE A 46 -4.31 0.48 9.24
C ILE A 46 -4.80 1.63 8.35
N VAL A 47 -5.50 2.61 8.91
CA VAL A 47 -5.99 3.77 8.14
C VAL A 47 -4.83 4.56 7.54
N LEU A 48 -3.79 4.84 8.34
CA LEU A 48 -2.59 5.56 7.89
C LEU A 48 -1.79 4.76 6.87
N ALA A 49 -1.60 3.46 7.07
CA ALA A 49 -0.85 2.62 6.14
C ALA A 49 -1.53 2.56 4.76
N VAL A 50 -2.87 2.45 4.72
CA VAL A 50 -3.61 2.48 3.45
C VAL A 50 -3.59 3.88 2.81
N ALA A 51 -3.60 4.95 3.61
CA ALA A 51 -3.43 6.31 3.09
C ALA A 51 -2.02 6.51 2.50
N ALA A 52 -0.98 5.98 3.15
CA ALA A 52 0.38 5.98 2.63
C ALA A 52 0.48 5.22 1.30
N TRP A 53 -0.20 4.07 1.17
CA TRP A 53 -0.31 3.36 -0.10
C TRP A 53 -0.97 4.21 -1.20
N GLN A 54 -2.07 4.88 -0.89
CA GLN A 54 -2.75 5.77 -1.84
C GLN A 54 -1.80 6.87 -2.33
N ALA A 55 -1.13 7.55 -1.41
CA ALA A 55 -0.14 8.58 -1.74
C ALA A 55 1.00 8.01 -2.60
N ALA A 56 1.56 6.86 -2.23
CA ALA A 56 2.64 6.21 -2.98
C ALA A 56 2.25 5.90 -4.44
N VAL A 57 1.01 5.43 -4.67
CA VAL A 57 0.50 5.18 -6.04
C VAL A 57 0.43 6.48 -6.84
N GLN A 58 -0.07 7.58 -6.23
CA GLN A 58 -0.13 8.89 -6.87
C GLN A 58 1.27 9.45 -7.18
N ASP A 59 2.19 9.34 -6.21
CA ASP A 59 3.55 9.83 -6.32
C ASP A 59 4.38 9.05 -7.36
N LEU A 60 4.29 7.71 -7.36
CA LEU A 60 4.95 6.86 -8.35
C LEU A 60 4.40 7.11 -9.75
N THR A 61 3.09 7.32 -9.89
CA THR A 61 2.48 7.64 -11.19
C THR A 61 2.91 9.04 -11.67
N THR A 62 3.02 9.99 -10.73
CA THR A 62 3.55 11.34 -11.03
C THR A 62 5.01 11.27 -11.45
N ALA A 63 5.84 10.49 -10.73
CA ALA A 63 7.25 10.30 -11.07
C ALA A 63 7.45 9.67 -12.45
N LEU A 64 6.59 8.71 -12.83
CA LEU A 64 6.58 8.12 -14.18
C LEU A 64 6.35 9.21 -15.25
N LEU A 65 5.32 10.04 -15.08
CA LEU A 65 5.03 11.12 -16.02
C LEU A 65 6.15 12.16 -16.05
N ASP A 66 6.69 12.55 -14.89
CA ASP A 66 7.74 13.59 -14.84
C ASP A 66 9.06 13.10 -15.46
N THR A 67 9.39 11.81 -15.32
CA THR A 67 10.56 11.19 -15.96
C THR A 67 10.40 11.12 -17.49
N ALA A 68 9.18 10.92 -17.97
CA ALA A 68 8.88 10.90 -19.41
C ALA A 68 8.85 12.30 -20.06
N ARG A 69 9.06 13.36 -19.28
CA ARG A 69 9.04 14.74 -19.80
C ARG A 69 10.23 14.99 -20.74
N PRO A 70 10.00 15.56 -21.94
CA PRO A 70 11.07 15.86 -22.89
C PRO A 70 12.12 16.81 -22.28
N THR A 71 13.42 16.50 -22.50
CA THR A 71 14.54 17.35 -22.11
C THR A 71 14.87 18.34 -23.23
N GLY A 72 15.00 19.64 -22.92
CA GLY A 72 15.23 20.70 -23.89
C GLY A 72 14.03 20.91 -24.85
N PRO A 73 12.80 20.98 -24.37
CA PRO A 73 11.62 20.92 -25.20
C PRO A 73 11.40 22.26 -25.94
N THR A 74 10.97 22.12 -27.19
CA THR A 74 10.34 23.25 -27.91
C THR A 74 8.94 23.54 -27.33
N PRO A 75 8.36 24.74 -27.58
CA PRO A 75 6.96 25.01 -27.14
C PRO A 75 5.95 23.97 -27.62
N ILE A 76 6.18 23.40 -28.82
CA ILE A 76 5.30 22.36 -29.37
C ILE A 76 5.44 21.02 -28.65
N ASP A 77 6.66 20.67 -28.20
CA ASP A 77 6.87 19.43 -27.42
C ASP A 77 6.22 19.55 -26.05
N VAL A 78 6.29 20.71 -25.41
CA VAL A 78 5.59 21.00 -24.16
C VAL A 78 4.08 20.86 -24.32
N ALA A 79 3.52 21.44 -25.39
CA ALA A 79 2.09 21.37 -25.67
C ALA A 79 1.63 19.94 -25.91
N ARG A 80 2.38 19.16 -26.70
CA ARG A 80 2.12 17.72 -26.93
C ARG A 80 2.18 16.92 -25.65
N TYR A 81 3.24 17.09 -24.85
CA TYR A 81 3.39 16.41 -23.58
C TYR A 81 2.22 16.71 -22.63
N ASN A 82 1.84 17.96 -22.48
CA ASN A 82 0.72 18.37 -21.63
C ASN A 82 -0.61 17.80 -22.12
N ALA A 83 -0.85 17.77 -23.44
CA ALA A 83 -2.05 17.18 -24.02
C ALA A 83 -2.13 15.67 -23.75
N LEU A 84 -1.02 14.93 -23.92
CA LEU A 84 -0.95 13.49 -23.70
C LEU A 84 -1.07 13.11 -22.21
N THR A 85 -0.49 13.90 -21.31
CA THR A 85 -0.45 13.60 -19.87
C THR A 85 -1.61 14.22 -19.08
N GLY A 86 -2.38 15.11 -19.68
CA GLY A 86 -3.45 15.85 -18.99
C GLY A 86 -4.51 14.93 -18.35
N PHE A 87 -4.95 13.90 -19.06
CA PHE A 87 -5.91 12.93 -18.52
C PHE A 87 -5.31 12.10 -17.36
N ALA A 88 -4.06 11.66 -17.49
CA ALA A 88 -3.40 10.90 -16.43
C ALA A 88 -3.20 11.77 -15.18
N ARG A 89 -2.79 13.03 -15.32
CA ARG A 89 -2.65 13.98 -14.21
C ARG A 89 -3.98 14.27 -13.51
N LYS A 90 -5.07 14.41 -14.28
CA LYS A 90 -6.40 14.53 -13.70
C LYS A 90 -6.78 13.24 -12.94
N ALA A 91 -6.54 12.07 -13.51
CA ALA A 91 -6.82 10.81 -12.85
C ALA A 91 -6.01 10.62 -11.55
N ILE A 92 -4.76 11.13 -11.48
CA ILE A 92 -3.95 11.16 -10.26
C ILE A 92 -4.63 12.04 -9.19
N SER A 93 -5.10 13.25 -9.55
CA SER A 93 -5.74 14.15 -8.59
C SER A 93 -7.07 13.62 -8.07
N ASP A 94 -7.81 12.90 -8.90
CA ASP A 94 -9.13 12.33 -8.57
C ASP A 94 -9.03 10.94 -7.91
N PHE A 95 -7.81 10.41 -7.69
CA PHE A 95 -7.58 9.07 -7.19
C PHE A 95 -7.91 8.93 -5.71
N ALA A 96 -9.11 8.43 -5.41
CA ALA A 96 -9.63 8.34 -4.04
C ALA A 96 -9.67 6.90 -3.48
N THR A 97 -9.73 5.89 -4.34
CA THR A 97 -9.90 4.49 -3.93
C THR A 97 -8.77 3.62 -4.47
N PRO A 98 -7.71 3.37 -3.67
CA PRO A 98 -6.50 2.69 -4.12
C PRO A 98 -6.61 1.16 -4.10
N ASN A 99 -7.72 0.60 -4.61
CA ASN A 99 -7.88 -0.84 -4.80
C ASN A 99 -7.03 -1.35 -5.97
N ALA A 100 -6.89 -2.67 -6.09
CA ALA A 100 -6.01 -3.28 -7.09
C ALA A 100 -6.34 -2.87 -8.53
N GLU A 101 -7.63 -2.78 -8.85
CA GLU A 101 -8.09 -2.43 -10.20
C GLU A 101 -7.88 -0.94 -10.51
N ASN A 102 -8.26 -0.06 -9.59
CA ASN A 102 -8.08 1.38 -9.78
C ASN A 102 -6.60 1.76 -9.83
N THR A 103 -5.76 1.14 -8.97
CA THR A 103 -4.31 1.33 -9.01
C THR A 103 -3.73 0.90 -10.36
N GLN A 104 -4.09 -0.29 -10.83
CA GLN A 104 -3.66 -0.78 -12.15
C GLN A 104 -4.10 0.18 -13.25
N ARG A 105 -5.38 0.56 -13.27
CA ARG A 105 -5.94 1.48 -14.28
C ARG A 105 -5.23 2.82 -14.29
N LEU A 106 -4.96 3.40 -13.11
CA LEU A 106 -4.26 4.67 -12.99
C LEU A 106 -2.85 4.57 -13.58
N MET A 107 -2.06 3.57 -13.19
CA MET A 107 -0.69 3.42 -13.65
C MET A 107 -0.61 3.05 -15.14
N ILE A 108 -1.55 2.26 -15.66
CA ILE A 108 -1.68 1.98 -17.11
C ILE A 108 -1.95 3.28 -17.89
N SER A 109 -2.78 4.19 -17.36
CA SER A 109 -3.04 5.48 -18.02
C SER A 109 -1.79 6.36 -18.17
N ALA A 110 -0.76 6.09 -17.37
CA ALA A 110 0.55 6.73 -17.44
C ALA A 110 1.59 5.88 -18.20
N GLY A 111 1.23 4.69 -18.70
CA GLY A 111 2.09 3.83 -19.54
C GLY A 111 2.76 2.66 -18.83
N PHE A 112 2.36 2.31 -17.61
CA PHE A 112 2.96 1.21 -16.84
C PHE A 112 1.91 0.31 -16.19
N ASP A 113 2.00 -1.02 -16.42
CA ASP A 113 1.16 -2.01 -15.72
C ASP A 113 1.93 -2.61 -14.54
N PRO A 114 1.58 -2.29 -13.28
CA PRO A 114 2.25 -2.83 -12.11
C PRO A 114 1.85 -4.26 -11.78
N LYS A 115 0.67 -4.71 -12.19
CA LYS A 115 0.04 -5.93 -11.71
C LYS A 115 0.82 -7.21 -12.02
N PRO A 116 1.44 -7.40 -13.19
CA PRO A 116 2.26 -8.59 -13.48
C PRO A 116 3.44 -8.75 -12.51
N LEU A 117 3.91 -7.64 -11.91
CA LEU A 117 5.04 -7.60 -11.00
C LEU A 117 4.68 -7.91 -9.53
N TRP A 118 3.39 -7.96 -9.21
CA TRP A 118 2.91 -8.27 -7.86
C TRP A 118 3.01 -9.76 -7.55
N THR A 119 4.23 -10.27 -7.64
CA THR A 119 4.55 -11.67 -7.34
C THR A 119 5.72 -11.73 -6.37
N TYR A 120 5.59 -12.52 -5.32
CA TYR A 120 6.67 -12.74 -4.36
C TYR A 120 6.51 -14.07 -3.64
N THR A 121 7.62 -14.58 -3.09
CA THR A 121 7.63 -15.82 -2.32
C THR A 121 7.96 -15.52 -0.86
N ILE A 122 7.14 -16.04 0.04
CA ILE A 122 7.39 -16.02 1.49
C ILE A 122 8.07 -17.34 1.84
N ALA A 123 9.25 -17.27 2.47
CA ALA A 123 9.91 -18.45 3.01
C ALA A 123 9.01 -19.09 4.06
N GLY A 124 8.83 -20.41 3.99
CA GLY A 124 8.17 -21.15 5.04
C GLY A 124 9.02 -21.13 6.32
N GLY A 125 8.39 -20.94 7.49
CA GLY A 125 9.04 -21.22 8.77
C GLY A 125 9.31 -22.71 8.95
N GLN A 126 9.94 -23.11 10.07
CA GLN A 126 10.25 -24.53 10.36
C GLN A 126 9.08 -25.44 10.02
N GLY A 127 9.26 -26.35 9.04
CA GLY A 127 8.27 -27.34 8.62
C GLY A 127 7.12 -26.81 7.74
N ARG A 128 7.12 -25.55 7.34
CA ARG A 128 6.09 -25.00 6.45
C ARG A 128 6.67 -24.81 5.02
N PRO A 129 5.93 -25.16 3.96
CA PRO A 129 6.36 -24.94 2.59
C PRO A 129 6.46 -23.44 2.26
N ARG A 130 7.29 -23.10 1.28
CA ARG A 130 7.30 -21.78 0.68
C ARG A 130 5.95 -21.48 0.03
N THR A 131 5.45 -20.27 0.21
CA THR A 131 4.20 -19.82 -0.42
C THR A 131 4.50 -18.72 -1.42
N THR A 132 4.18 -18.97 -2.70
CA THR A 132 4.28 -17.95 -3.74
C THR A 132 2.94 -17.22 -3.87
N TRP A 133 2.99 -15.93 -3.69
CA TRP A 133 1.86 -15.03 -3.92
C TRP A 133 1.82 -14.62 -5.38
N THR A 134 0.70 -14.88 -6.01
CA THR A 134 0.44 -14.47 -7.40
C THR A 134 -0.17 -13.06 -7.45
N PRO A 135 -0.18 -12.39 -8.62
CA PRO A 135 -0.83 -11.10 -8.79
C PRO A 135 -2.32 -11.09 -8.38
N HIS A 136 -3.01 -12.21 -8.60
CA HIS A 136 -4.39 -12.38 -8.16
C HIS A 136 -4.51 -12.39 -6.63
N MET A 137 -3.69 -13.17 -5.94
CA MET A 137 -3.70 -13.24 -4.47
C MET A 137 -3.35 -11.89 -3.83
N VAL A 138 -2.40 -11.16 -4.42
CA VAL A 138 -2.03 -9.81 -3.98
C VAL A 138 -3.20 -8.83 -4.17
N SER A 139 -3.86 -8.90 -5.33
CA SER A 139 -5.04 -8.05 -5.62
C SER A 139 -6.18 -8.30 -4.63
N VAL A 140 -6.47 -9.57 -4.33
CA VAL A 140 -7.49 -9.94 -3.33
C VAL A 140 -7.12 -9.37 -1.96
N ARG A 141 -5.87 -9.57 -1.51
CA ARG A 141 -5.41 -9.08 -0.21
C ARG A 141 -5.43 -7.55 -0.10
N LEU A 142 -5.04 -6.84 -1.16
CA LEU A 142 -5.14 -5.38 -1.20
C LEU A 142 -6.60 -4.93 -1.02
N ASN A 143 -7.51 -5.54 -1.75
CA ASN A 143 -8.94 -5.22 -1.66
C ASN A 143 -9.54 -5.56 -0.28
N GLU A 144 -9.05 -6.61 0.39
CA GLU A 144 -9.41 -6.94 1.77
C GLU A 144 -8.99 -5.84 2.75
N TRP A 145 -7.74 -5.35 2.67
CA TRP A 145 -7.26 -4.24 3.51
C TRP A 145 -8.04 -2.96 3.27
N LEU A 146 -8.41 -2.68 2.02
CA LEU A 146 -9.24 -1.50 1.73
C LEU A 146 -10.65 -1.61 2.33
N LYS A 147 -11.27 -2.79 2.30
CA LYS A 147 -12.57 -3.02 2.96
C LYS A 147 -12.47 -2.79 4.47
N ILE A 148 -11.39 -3.29 5.12
CA ILE A 148 -11.14 -3.05 6.54
C ILE A 148 -10.97 -1.55 6.80
N ARG A 149 -10.09 -0.87 6.04
CA ARG A 149 -9.87 0.59 6.18
C ARG A 149 -11.16 1.37 6.00
N HIS A 150 -12.00 0.99 5.03
CA HIS A 150 -13.29 1.63 4.82
C HIS A 150 -14.19 1.50 6.05
N ALA A 151 -14.36 0.30 6.59
CA ALA A 151 -15.15 0.07 7.80
C ALA A 151 -14.61 0.89 9.00
N LEU A 152 -13.26 0.91 9.18
CA LEU A 152 -12.61 1.67 10.25
C LEU A 152 -12.82 3.19 10.10
N ALA A 153 -12.66 3.72 8.88
CA ALA A 153 -12.79 5.15 8.61
C ALA A 153 -14.23 5.67 8.76
N HIS A 154 -15.22 4.80 8.54
CA HIS A 154 -16.65 5.12 8.74
C HIS A 154 -17.16 4.80 10.15
N GLY A 155 -16.27 4.38 11.06
CA GLY A 155 -16.63 4.09 12.45
C GLY A 155 -17.52 2.86 12.65
N HIS A 156 -17.48 1.91 11.68
CA HIS A 156 -18.25 0.67 11.83
C HIS A 156 -17.74 -0.11 13.05
N GLU A 157 -18.67 -0.60 13.87
CA GLU A 157 -18.34 -1.45 15.01
C GLU A 157 -17.89 -2.85 14.56
N GLU A 158 -18.55 -3.38 13.52
CA GLU A 158 -18.26 -4.68 12.94
C GLU A 158 -17.28 -4.57 11.77
N LEU A 159 -16.27 -5.44 11.79
CA LEU A 159 -15.29 -5.54 10.72
C LEU A 159 -15.71 -6.58 9.68
N PRO A 160 -15.32 -6.40 8.41
CA PRO A 160 -15.59 -7.39 7.38
C PRO A 160 -14.87 -8.71 7.65
N VAL A 161 -15.57 -9.82 7.51
CA VAL A 161 -14.98 -11.16 7.61
C VAL A 161 -14.14 -11.43 6.36
N ASN A 162 -12.83 -11.33 6.49
CA ASN A 162 -11.89 -11.61 5.39
C ASN A 162 -10.56 -12.18 5.89
N GLN A 163 -9.77 -12.76 4.98
CA GLN A 163 -8.53 -13.48 5.28
C GLN A 163 -7.34 -12.56 5.62
N ALA A 164 -7.48 -11.25 5.52
CA ALA A 164 -6.47 -10.31 5.98
C ALA A 164 -6.38 -10.32 7.52
N LEU A 165 -7.51 -10.48 8.21
CA LEU A 165 -7.58 -10.46 9.66
C LEU A 165 -7.07 -11.76 10.29
N TYR A 166 -6.27 -11.62 11.35
CA TYR A 166 -5.68 -12.75 12.09
C TYR A 166 -6.75 -13.66 12.69
N SER A 167 -7.81 -13.09 13.25
CA SER A 167 -8.93 -13.85 13.85
C SER A 167 -9.63 -14.73 12.83
N VAL A 168 -9.86 -14.26 11.61
CA VAL A 168 -10.47 -15.05 10.53
C VAL A 168 -9.50 -16.12 10.03
N ARG A 169 -8.25 -15.74 9.74
CA ARG A 169 -7.25 -16.61 9.14
C ARG A 169 -6.79 -17.75 10.05
N ASN A 170 -6.61 -17.47 11.35
CA ASN A 170 -5.97 -18.40 12.28
C ASN A 170 -6.93 -18.95 13.34
N ALA A 171 -7.97 -18.22 13.72
CA ALA A 171 -8.95 -18.65 14.71
C ALA A 171 -10.25 -19.18 14.10
N GLY A 172 -10.43 -19.06 12.76
CA GLY A 172 -11.63 -19.51 12.08
C GLY A 172 -12.90 -18.73 12.48
N VAL A 173 -12.74 -17.47 12.90
CA VAL A 173 -13.87 -16.60 13.28
C VAL A 173 -14.68 -16.27 12.03
N THR A 174 -15.98 -16.63 12.06
CA THR A 174 -16.91 -16.42 10.95
C THR A 174 -17.87 -15.27 11.15
N SER A 175 -17.85 -14.62 12.35
CA SER A 175 -18.65 -13.45 12.68
C SER A 175 -17.87 -12.54 13.64
N ASN A 176 -18.08 -11.23 13.55
CA ASN A 176 -17.47 -10.22 14.41
C ASN A 176 -15.96 -10.37 14.62
N PRO A 177 -15.14 -10.39 13.57
CA PRO A 177 -13.71 -10.51 13.73
C PRO A 177 -13.16 -9.31 14.50
N THR A 178 -12.18 -9.58 15.38
CA THR A 178 -11.51 -8.54 16.15
C THR A 178 -10.19 -8.14 15.50
N LEU A 179 -9.84 -6.87 15.69
CA LEU A 179 -8.56 -6.33 15.27
C LEU A 179 -7.52 -6.52 16.39
N VAL A 180 -6.34 -6.95 16.03
CA VAL A 180 -5.19 -7.10 16.94
C VAL A 180 -3.94 -6.49 16.32
N LEU A 181 -2.92 -6.20 17.13
CA LEU A 181 -1.65 -5.61 16.67
C LEU A 181 -1.04 -6.34 15.46
N LYS A 182 -1.13 -7.69 15.43
CA LYS A 182 -0.66 -8.49 14.29
C LYS A 182 -1.33 -8.14 12.97
N ASP A 183 -2.55 -7.62 13.00
CA ASP A 183 -3.25 -7.17 11.79
C ASP A 183 -2.66 -5.87 11.29
N ALA A 184 -2.39 -4.93 12.18
CA ALA A 184 -1.73 -3.66 11.85
C ALA A 184 -0.34 -3.89 11.26
N GLU A 185 0.48 -4.74 11.90
CA GLU A 185 1.82 -5.13 11.42
C GLU A 185 1.76 -5.86 10.06
N ALA A 186 0.77 -6.74 9.87
CA ALA A 186 0.58 -7.44 8.61
C ALA A 186 0.16 -6.49 7.48
N CYS A 187 -0.66 -5.47 7.77
CA CYS A 187 -1.03 -4.43 6.82
C CYS A 187 0.21 -3.62 6.37
N ILE A 188 1.00 -3.12 7.33
CA ILE A 188 2.25 -2.39 7.05
C ILE A 188 3.17 -3.24 6.17
N SER A 189 3.45 -4.47 6.59
CA SER A 189 4.38 -5.38 5.89
C SER A 189 3.90 -5.68 4.46
N PHE A 190 2.59 -5.91 4.28
CA PHE A 190 2.00 -6.16 2.97
C PHE A 190 2.14 -4.95 2.04
N LEU A 191 1.77 -3.75 2.51
CA LEU A 191 1.81 -2.53 1.70
C LEU A 191 3.25 -2.10 1.41
N ASN A 192 4.17 -2.26 2.38
CA ASN A 192 5.60 -2.03 2.17
C ASN A 192 6.14 -2.90 1.02
N ARG A 193 5.83 -4.19 1.03
CA ARG A 193 6.23 -5.11 -0.05
C ARG A 193 5.61 -4.72 -1.39
N LEU A 194 4.37 -4.32 -1.39
CA LEU A 194 3.66 -3.95 -2.62
C LEU A 194 4.26 -2.69 -3.27
N VAL A 195 4.60 -1.67 -2.47
CA VAL A 195 5.31 -0.48 -2.96
C VAL A 195 6.72 -0.84 -3.44
N SER A 196 7.44 -1.70 -2.71
CA SER A 196 8.76 -2.17 -3.13
C SER A 196 8.73 -2.84 -4.51
N LEU A 197 7.79 -3.77 -4.74
CA LEU A 197 7.62 -4.43 -6.04
C LEU A 197 7.24 -3.45 -7.15
N THR A 198 6.31 -2.55 -6.86
CA THR A 198 5.82 -1.57 -7.83
C THR A 198 6.91 -0.58 -8.21
N SER A 199 7.64 -0.03 -7.23
CA SER A 199 8.71 0.95 -7.47
C SER A 199 9.91 0.32 -8.15
N ALA A 200 10.31 -0.91 -7.78
CA ALA A 200 11.38 -1.64 -8.45
C ALA A 200 11.05 -1.93 -9.92
N GLY A 201 9.82 -2.37 -10.17
CA GLY A 201 9.35 -2.60 -11.54
C GLY A 201 9.27 -1.33 -12.37
N LEU A 202 8.80 -0.24 -11.77
CA LEU A 202 8.76 1.07 -12.43
C LEU A 202 10.16 1.60 -12.73
N ALA A 203 11.10 1.44 -11.79
CA ALA A 203 12.50 1.83 -11.98
C ALA A 203 13.16 1.04 -13.12
N ALA A 204 12.89 -0.28 -13.19
CA ALA A 204 13.36 -1.13 -14.29
C ALA A 204 12.74 -0.71 -15.63
N HIS A 205 11.43 -0.37 -15.65
CA HIS A 205 10.73 0.12 -16.84
C HIS A 205 11.33 1.42 -17.40
N LEU A 206 11.76 2.31 -16.51
CA LEU A 206 12.37 3.59 -16.88
C LEU A 206 13.90 3.53 -17.01
N GLY A 207 14.54 2.41 -16.74
CA GLY A 207 16.00 2.26 -16.79
C GLY A 207 16.73 3.06 -15.70
N VAL A 208 16.09 3.38 -14.57
CA VAL A 208 16.68 4.12 -13.45
C VAL A 208 16.98 3.18 -12.28
N LYS A 209 17.90 3.60 -11.40
CA LYS A 209 18.22 2.86 -10.17
C LYS A 209 17.55 3.54 -8.97
N ILE A 210 17.01 2.74 -8.08
CA ILE A 210 16.47 3.19 -6.79
C ILE A 210 17.04 2.35 -5.64
N VAL A 211 17.03 2.92 -4.44
CA VAL A 211 17.33 2.23 -3.18
C VAL A 211 16.05 2.13 -2.38
N TYR A 212 15.68 0.92 -1.98
CA TYR A 212 14.51 0.71 -1.13
C TYR A 212 14.96 0.50 0.33
N PRO A 213 14.73 1.47 1.22
CA PRO A 213 15.34 1.48 2.55
C PRO A 213 14.78 0.41 3.51
N ARG A 214 13.64 -0.18 3.20
CA ARG A 214 12.97 -1.22 4.02
C ARG A 214 13.05 -2.62 3.39
N GLY A 215 14.06 -2.86 2.55
CA GLY A 215 14.31 -4.14 1.88
C GLY A 215 14.79 -5.26 2.81
#